data_5b19495e5e2d6a67ca41d4ee4e379bff
#
_entry.id   5b19495e5e2d6a67ca41d4ee4e379bff
#
_cell.length_a   1.000
_cell.length_b   1.000
_cell.length_c   1.000
_cell.angle_alpha   90.00
_cell.angle_beta   90.00
_cell.angle_gamma   90.00
#
_symmetry.space_group_name_H-M   'P 1'
#
loop_
_entity.id
_entity.type
_entity.pdbx_description
1 polymer ?
#
loop_
_entity_poly.entity_id
_entity_poly.type
_entity_poly.pdbx_seq_one_letter_code
_entity_poly.pdbx_strand_id
1 'polypeptide(L)'
;MENDTRGLVPREEAALAFADSRQKLLAVLEDDHLNMEALSDLEIFELFWATELFPIYSQKSPHTKRAYKQDLDYILRFFVTKTQGVKQLTILNLHEYLKDVHDQYAPRTVKRRNAMLRRFLRFLHINDYHARDLSLQVKDQMKPEPLRREIDFDEMEEIALAFRHTVKQKKNRELLQLRNETMGYLLLTTGMRASELLALQFNQVHETSYMNYLEIKGKRDKWRRIPLSKKSLYLINRLKTLMQIEDINNPHICFNLQSKNDSISYEALRLIAQSASIRLTSQVNSPHWYRRSFITKLLAEGVSLFEVMNLSGHESISTTNNYLQTLKEKTNINLPFE
;
A
#
# COMPACT_ATOMS: atom_id res chain seq x y z
N MET A 1 16.20 12.59 -32.89
CA MET A 1 15.68 12.23 -31.55
C MET A 1 16.30 10.88 -31.21
N GLU A 2 17.50 10.92 -30.67
CA GLU A 2 18.31 9.74 -30.37
C GLU A 2 17.93 9.24 -28.96
N ASN A 3 17.48 7.99 -28.92
CA ASN A 3 17.24 7.24 -27.67
C ASN A 3 18.58 7.01 -26.97
N ASP A 4 18.79 7.65 -25.83
CA ASP A 4 19.92 7.43 -24.93
C ASP A 4 19.73 6.10 -24.15
N THR A 5 20.21 5.01 -24.77
CA THR A 5 20.28 3.67 -24.17
C THR A 5 21.66 3.39 -23.55
N ARG A 6 22.25 4.35 -22.85
CA ARG A 6 23.51 4.13 -22.15
C ARG A 6 23.30 3.52 -20.77
N GLY A 7 23.71 2.25 -20.64
CA GLY A 7 24.15 1.66 -19.37
C GLY A 7 23.15 0.80 -18.61
N LEU A 8 22.36 -0.02 -19.31
CA LEU A 8 21.72 -1.18 -18.67
C LEU A 8 22.69 -2.37 -18.80
N VAL A 9 23.37 -2.72 -17.71
CA VAL A 9 24.05 -4.01 -17.59
C VAL A 9 23.01 -5.11 -17.86
N PRO A 10 23.26 -6.07 -18.77
CA PRO A 10 22.34 -7.15 -19.06
C PRO A 10 21.94 -7.88 -17.79
N ARG A 11 20.66 -8.27 -17.65
CA ARG A 11 20.11 -8.92 -16.45
C ARG A 11 20.87 -10.17 -16.01
N GLU A 12 21.51 -10.85 -16.94
CA GLU A 12 22.31 -12.06 -16.68
C GLU A 12 23.69 -11.74 -16.07
N GLU A 13 24.34 -10.68 -16.51
CA GLU A 13 25.62 -10.23 -15.90
C GLU A 13 25.39 -9.67 -14.48
N ALA A 14 24.27 -8.97 -14.25
CA ALA A 14 23.90 -8.53 -12.92
C ALA A 14 23.57 -9.71 -11.98
N ALA A 15 22.98 -10.78 -12.49
CA ALA A 15 22.66 -11.99 -11.70
C ALA A 15 23.92 -12.81 -11.37
N LEU A 16 24.88 -12.89 -12.28
CA LEU A 16 26.18 -13.56 -12.07
C LEU A 16 27.08 -12.76 -11.11
N ALA A 17 27.14 -11.43 -11.26
CA ALA A 17 27.81 -10.56 -10.31
C ALA A 17 27.21 -10.67 -8.89
N PHE A 18 25.87 -10.82 -8.78
CA PHE A 18 25.16 -11.02 -7.52
C PHE A 18 25.53 -12.36 -6.85
N ALA A 19 25.73 -13.43 -7.61
CA ALA A 19 26.09 -14.74 -7.07
C ALA A 19 27.55 -14.77 -6.56
N ASP A 20 28.45 -14.14 -7.28
CA ASP A 20 29.88 -14.05 -6.93
C ASP A 20 30.12 -13.13 -5.72
N SER A 21 29.41 -12.01 -5.67
CA SER A 21 29.40 -11.10 -4.53
C SER A 21 28.82 -11.76 -3.27
N ARG A 22 27.82 -12.63 -3.41
CA ARG A 22 27.22 -13.33 -2.26
C ARG A 22 28.18 -14.32 -1.60
N GLN A 23 29.02 -15.01 -2.37
CA GLN A 23 30.06 -15.90 -1.82
C GLN A 23 31.17 -15.12 -1.12
N LYS A 24 31.60 -14.00 -1.70
CA LYS A 24 32.52 -13.06 -1.07
C LYS A 24 31.93 -12.44 0.19
N LEU A 25 30.64 -12.09 0.17
CA LEU A 25 29.93 -11.51 1.31
C LEU A 25 29.82 -12.49 2.47
N LEU A 26 29.60 -13.78 2.21
CA LEU A 26 29.55 -14.81 3.23
C LEU A 26 30.93 -15.02 3.86
N ALA A 27 31.99 -15.05 3.05
CA ALA A 27 33.37 -15.12 3.54
C ALA A 27 33.75 -13.89 4.40
N VAL A 28 33.22 -12.74 4.03
CA VAL A 28 33.37 -11.45 4.73
C VAL A 28 32.62 -11.43 6.07
N LEU A 29 31.48 -12.09 6.19
CA LEU A 29 30.70 -12.17 7.44
C LEU A 29 31.28 -13.23 8.42
N GLU A 30 32.14 -14.14 7.93
CA GLU A 30 32.83 -15.12 8.74
C GLU A 30 34.19 -14.61 9.30
N ASP A 31 34.69 -13.49 8.79
CA ASP A 31 35.96 -12.87 9.21
C ASP A 31 35.70 -11.67 10.13
N ASP A 32 36.00 -11.83 11.42
CA ASP A 32 35.87 -10.76 12.45
C ASP A 32 36.79 -9.52 12.21
N HIS A 33 37.66 -9.56 11.19
CA HIS A 33 38.63 -8.50 10.86
C HIS A 33 38.36 -7.80 9.54
N LEU A 34 37.11 -7.64 9.18
CA LEU A 34 36.71 -7.03 7.92
C LEU A 34 37.29 -5.63 7.75
N ASN A 35 38.16 -5.49 6.77
CA ASN A 35 38.63 -4.16 6.36
C ASN A 35 37.55 -3.49 5.47
N MET A 36 36.61 -2.77 6.08
CA MET A 36 35.53 -2.05 5.38
C MET A 36 36.08 -1.06 4.35
N GLU A 37 37.30 -0.58 4.51
CA GLU A 37 37.95 0.35 3.57
C GLU A 37 38.26 -0.32 2.23
N ALA A 38 38.44 -1.62 2.19
CA ALA A 38 38.72 -2.37 0.97
C ALA A 38 37.46 -2.65 0.12
N LEU A 39 36.26 -2.49 0.68
CA LEU A 39 35.02 -2.75 -0.03
C LEU A 39 34.66 -1.62 -1.00
N SER A 40 34.17 -2.00 -2.16
CA SER A 40 33.55 -1.06 -3.11
C SER A 40 32.21 -0.58 -2.60
N ASP A 41 31.71 0.52 -3.14
CA ASP A 41 30.38 1.03 -2.79
C ASP A 41 29.27 0.00 -3.02
N LEU A 42 29.37 -0.80 -4.09
CA LEU A 42 28.39 -1.83 -4.41
C LEU A 42 28.40 -2.92 -3.34
N GLU A 43 29.57 -3.39 -2.92
CA GLU A 43 29.72 -4.40 -1.87
C GLU A 43 29.18 -3.89 -0.52
N ILE A 44 29.35 -2.62 -0.21
CA ILE A 44 28.78 -1.98 0.98
C ILE A 44 27.23 -1.97 0.92
N PHE A 45 26.63 -1.66 -0.23
CA PHE A 45 25.19 -1.71 -0.40
C PHE A 45 24.65 -3.15 -0.26
N GLU A 46 25.37 -4.14 -0.80
CA GLU A 46 25.01 -5.55 -0.65
C GLU A 46 25.13 -6.01 0.80
N LEU A 47 26.18 -5.60 1.50
CA LEU A 47 26.34 -5.87 2.93
C LEU A 47 25.20 -5.26 3.75
N PHE A 48 24.88 -4.00 3.51
CA PHE A 48 23.74 -3.35 4.14
C PHE A 48 22.42 -4.06 3.88
N TRP A 49 22.21 -4.51 2.63
CA TRP A 49 21.04 -5.30 2.28
C TRP A 49 21.00 -6.61 3.07
N ALA A 50 22.10 -7.35 3.09
CA ALA A 50 22.15 -8.68 3.71
C ALA A 50 22.00 -8.62 5.23
N THR A 51 22.67 -7.67 5.90
CA THR A 51 22.74 -7.61 7.36
C THR A 51 21.59 -6.82 7.97
N GLU A 52 21.26 -5.68 7.40
CA GLU A 52 20.30 -4.76 8.00
C GLU A 52 18.89 -4.89 7.44
N LEU A 53 18.76 -5.14 6.14
CA LEU A 53 17.47 -5.12 5.50
C LEU A 53 16.84 -6.51 5.37
N PHE A 54 17.57 -7.50 4.90
CA PHE A 54 17.04 -8.83 4.61
C PHE A 54 16.37 -9.50 5.81
N PRO A 55 16.91 -9.45 7.05
CA PRO A 55 16.26 -10.05 8.20
C PRO A 55 14.87 -9.47 8.49
N ILE A 56 14.71 -8.17 8.25
CA ILE A 56 13.43 -7.47 8.45
C ILE A 56 12.49 -7.71 7.27
N TYR A 57 13.05 -7.91 6.09
CA TYR A 57 12.30 -8.02 4.83
C TYR A 57 11.74 -9.41 4.57
N SER A 58 12.40 -10.45 5.02
CA SER A 58 11.96 -11.83 4.84
C SER A 58 10.49 -12.01 5.28
N GLN A 59 10.05 -11.23 6.28
CA GLN A 59 8.71 -11.26 6.85
C GLN A 59 7.72 -10.23 6.25
N LYS A 60 8.14 -9.39 5.29
CA LYS A 60 7.29 -8.33 4.71
C LYS A 60 6.59 -8.79 3.43
N SER A 61 5.47 -8.13 3.13
CA SER A 61 4.74 -8.39 1.90
C SER A 61 5.57 -8.13 0.64
N PRO A 62 5.30 -8.79 -0.50
CA PRO A 62 6.01 -8.56 -1.76
C PRO A 62 6.00 -7.09 -2.19
N HIS A 63 4.91 -6.38 -1.94
CA HIS A 63 4.77 -4.95 -2.21
C HIS A 63 5.77 -4.11 -1.39
N THR A 64 5.89 -4.41 -0.11
CA THR A 64 6.85 -3.74 0.78
C THR A 64 8.28 -4.00 0.32
N LYS A 65 8.61 -5.26 0.01
CA LYS A 65 9.93 -5.64 -0.53
C LYS A 65 10.29 -4.83 -1.77
N ARG A 66 9.37 -4.74 -2.74
CA ARG A 66 9.58 -3.98 -3.98
C ARG A 66 9.82 -2.49 -3.70
N ALA A 67 8.99 -1.88 -2.84
CA ALA A 67 9.11 -0.46 -2.52
C ALA A 67 10.47 -0.11 -1.90
N TYR A 68 10.94 -0.91 -1.01
CA TYR A 68 12.23 -0.69 -0.36
C TYR A 68 13.40 -0.98 -1.31
N LYS A 69 13.32 -2.02 -2.13
CA LYS A 69 14.33 -2.26 -3.16
C LYS A 69 14.46 -1.04 -4.09
N GLN A 70 13.34 -0.45 -4.52
CA GLN A 70 13.33 0.77 -5.31
C GLN A 70 13.95 1.97 -4.57
N ASP A 71 13.71 2.09 -3.25
CA ASP A 71 14.31 3.16 -2.46
C ASP A 71 15.83 3.00 -2.34
N LEU A 72 16.30 1.77 -2.12
CA LEU A 72 17.72 1.48 -2.05
C LEU A 72 18.41 1.69 -3.42
N ASP A 73 17.79 1.20 -4.50
CA ASP A 73 18.29 1.41 -5.87
C ASP A 73 18.41 2.91 -6.21
N TYR A 74 17.46 3.72 -5.73
CA TYR A 74 17.51 5.17 -5.94
C TYR A 74 18.65 5.83 -5.16
N ILE A 75 18.86 5.44 -3.90
CA ILE A 75 19.99 5.91 -3.08
C ILE A 75 21.30 5.57 -3.74
N LEU A 76 21.47 4.31 -4.15
CA LEU A 76 22.67 3.81 -4.82
C LEU A 76 22.97 4.63 -6.09
N ARG A 77 21.99 4.71 -6.98
CA ARG A 77 22.14 5.45 -8.24
C ARG A 77 22.52 6.91 -8.01
N PHE A 78 21.84 7.58 -7.08
CA PHE A 78 22.12 8.97 -6.80
C PHE A 78 23.58 9.18 -6.36
N PHE A 79 24.03 8.41 -5.36
CA PHE A 79 25.38 8.60 -4.84
C PHE A 79 26.49 8.11 -5.79
N VAL A 80 26.26 7.04 -6.54
CA VAL A 80 27.25 6.59 -7.55
C VAL A 80 27.35 7.56 -8.72
N THR A 81 26.23 8.16 -9.16
CA THR A 81 26.27 9.06 -10.36
C THR A 81 26.55 10.52 -10.05
N LYS A 82 26.24 10.98 -8.85
CA LYS A 82 26.31 12.41 -8.46
C LYS A 82 27.48 12.73 -7.53
N THR A 83 28.11 11.71 -6.95
CA THR A 83 29.21 11.91 -6.00
C THR A 83 30.42 11.05 -6.37
N GLN A 84 31.50 11.19 -5.62
CA GLN A 84 32.71 10.37 -5.78
C GLN A 84 32.62 9.05 -5.02
N GLY A 85 31.41 8.58 -4.74
CA GLY A 85 31.14 7.36 -4.00
C GLY A 85 30.64 7.62 -2.59
N VAL A 86 30.27 6.52 -1.93
CA VAL A 86 29.62 6.55 -0.61
C VAL A 86 30.62 6.90 0.52
N LYS A 87 31.89 6.54 0.35
CA LYS A 87 32.97 6.85 1.31
C LYS A 87 33.21 8.35 1.48
N GLN A 88 33.02 9.11 0.42
CA GLN A 88 33.34 10.55 0.35
C GLN A 88 32.07 11.43 0.42
N LEU A 89 30.97 10.91 0.95
CA LEU A 89 29.74 11.65 1.09
C LEU A 89 29.94 12.90 1.96
N THR A 90 29.51 14.03 1.43
CA THR A 90 29.52 15.31 2.13
C THR A 90 28.10 15.71 2.55
N ILE A 91 27.99 16.67 3.47
CA ILE A 91 26.72 17.29 3.82
C ILE A 91 26.06 17.93 2.60
N LEU A 92 26.84 18.46 1.66
CA LEU A 92 26.34 19.06 0.43
C LEU A 92 25.65 18.00 -0.45
N ASN A 93 26.29 16.85 -0.66
CA ASN A 93 25.71 15.73 -1.41
C ASN A 93 24.41 15.23 -0.78
N LEU A 94 24.36 15.20 0.56
CA LEU A 94 23.15 14.85 1.29
C LEU A 94 22.03 15.86 1.04
N HIS A 95 22.33 17.16 1.07
CA HIS A 95 21.34 18.21 0.79
C HIS A 95 20.82 18.14 -0.66
N GLU A 96 21.69 17.86 -1.61
CA GLU A 96 21.30 17.66 -3.01
C GLU A 96 20.36 16.47 -3.17
N TYR A 97 20.65 15.34 -2.51
CA TYR A 97 19.76 14.19 -2.48
C TYR A 97 18.39 14.52 -1.88
N LEU A 98 18.39 15.18 -0.72
CA LEU A 98 17.13 15.53 -0.03
C LEU A 98 16.29 16.48 -0.87
N LYS A 99 16.90 17.44 -1.55
CA LYS A 99 16.22 18.35 -2.47
C LYS A 99 15.65 17.58 -3.66
N ASP A 100 16.43 16.72 -4.31
CA ASP A 100 15.99 15.94 -5.46
C ASP A 100 14.79 15.04 -5.12
N VAL A 101 14.85 14.35 -3.99
CA VAL A 101 13.74 13.52 -3.50
C VAL A 101 12.50 14.36 -3.18
N HIS A 102 12.68 15.55 -2.61
CA HIS A 102 11.59 16.46 -2.26
C HIS A 102 10.88 17.04 -3.47
N ASP A 103 11.63 17.32 -4.52
CA ASP A 103 11.11 17.93 -5.75
C ASP A 103 10.37 16.90 -6.62
N GLN A 104 10.80 15.64 -6.60
CA GLN A 104 10.27 14.60 -7.49
C GLN A 104 9.14 13.75 -6.89
N TYR A 105 9.03 13.64 -5.55
CA TYR A 105 8.17 12.64 -4.92
C TYR A 105 7.17 13.20 -3.92
N ALA A 106 6.05 12.50 -3.79
CA ALA A 106 5.02 12.81 -2.80
C ALA A 106 5.55 12.68 -1.35
N PRO A 107 5.06 13.45 -0.38
CA PRO A 107 5.55 13.52 1.00
C PRO A 107 5.73 12.15 1.67
N ARG A 108 4.80 11.23 1.45
CA ARG A 108 4.87 9.86 2.00
C ARG A 108 6.04 9.04 1.43
N THR A 109 6.35 9.22 0.14
CA THR A 109 7.50 8.58 -0.50
C THR A 109 8.80 9.19 0.00
N VAL A 110 8.85 10.52 0.13
CA VAL A 110 9.97 11.26 0.72
C VAL A 110 10.27 10.71 2.13
N LYS A 111 9.27 10.65 3.00
CA LYS A 111 9.42 10.12 4.37
C LYS A 111 9.99 8.69 4.40
N ARG A 112 9.49 7.81 3.51
CA ARG A 112 9.98 6.42 3.42
C ARG A 112 11.42 6.37 2.95
N ARG A 113 11.79 7.14 1.92
CA ARG A 113 13.17 7.24 1.39
C ARG A 113 14.13 7.83 2.39
N ASN A 114 13.73 8.89 3.09
CA ASN A 114 14.53 9.49 4.16
C ASN A 114 14.77 8.51 5.31
N ALA A 115 13.78 7.69 5.66
CA ALA A 115 13.96 6.65 6.68
C ALA A 115 14.96 5.57 6.22
N MET A 116 14.92 5.17 4.94
CA MET A 116 15.88 4.24 4.35
C MET A 116 17.28 4.85 4.32
N LEU A 117 17.39 6.10 3.87
CA LEU A 117 18.67 6.82 3.83
C LEU A 117 19.29 6.97 5.22
N ARG A 118 18.51 7.39 6.24
CA ARG A 118 19.01 7.47 7.64
C ARG A 118 19.60 6.14 8.10
N ARG A 119 18.91 5.04 7.80
CA ARG A 119 19.37 3.71 8.19
C ARG A 119 20.67 3.33 7.50
N PHE A 120 20.78 3.63 6.21
CA PHE A 120 22.00 3.38 5.43
C PHE A 120 23.16 4.24 5.93
N LEU A 121 22.98 5.55 6.12
CA LEU A 121 24.03 6.43 6.62
C LEU A 121 24.52 6.06 8.01
N ARG A 122 23.59 5.63 8.88
CA ARG A 122 23.95 5.13 10.21
C ARG A 122 24.76 3.83 10.14
N PHE A 123 24.37 2.92 9.23
CA PHE A 123 25.14 1.69 8.96
C PHE A 123 26.56 1.99 8.53
N LEU A 124 26.76 2.95 7.62
CA LEU A 124 28.10 3.37 7.19
C LEU A 124 28.94 3.87 8.35
N HIS A 125 28.36 4.65 9.24
CA HIS A 125 29.08 5.21 10.40
C HIS A 125 29.40 4.15 11.46
N ILE A 126 28.44 3.27 11.81
CA ILE A 126 28.66 2.24 12.83
C ILE A 126 29.73 1.23 12.41
N ASN A 127 29.88 0.99 11.12
CA ASN A 127 30.88 0.10 10.56
C ASN A 127 32.16 0.81 10.10
N ASP A 128 32.42 2.03 10.56
CA ASP A 128 33.61 2.83 10.27
C ASP A 128 33.89 3.10 8.77
N TYR A 129 32.86 2.87 7.90
CA TYR A 129 32.98 3.15 6.48
C TYR A 129 32.91 4.66 6.16
N HIS A 130 32.24 5.42 7.04
CA HIS A 130 32.17 6.88 6.95
C HIS A 130 32.44 7.51 8.33
N ALA A 131 33.41 8.42 8.38
CA ALA A 131 33.89 8.99 9.65
C ALA A 131 32.81 9.79 10.42
N ARG A 132 31.79 10.34 9.72
CA ARG A 132 30.73 11.16 10.35
C ARG A 132 29.38 10.47 10.24
N ASP A 133 28.58 10.55 11.32
CA ASP A 133 27.19 10.15 11.27
C ASP A 133 26.34 11.22 10.55
N LEU A 134 26.20 11.07 9.24
CA LEU A 134 25.36 11.92 8.43
C LEU A 134 23.86 11.65 8.60
N SER A 135 23.47 10.56 9.26
CA SER A 135 22.05 10.20 9.45
C SER A 135 21.28 11.25 10.25
N LEU A 136 21.98 11.95 11.16
CA LEU A 136 21.42 13.00 12.02
C LEU A 136 20.97 14.25 11.22
N GLN A 137 21.51 14.44 10.02
CA GLN A 137 21.15 15.55 9.14
C GLN A 137 19.90 15.30 8.31
N VAL A 138 19.45 14.05 8.22
CA VAL A 138 18.24 13.67 7.46
C VAL A 138 16.99 14.00 8.27
N LYS A 139 16.49 15.22 8.14
CA LYS A 139 15.26 15.67 8.81
C LYS A 139 14.04 15.45 7.92
N ASP A 140 12.94 14.99 8.52
CA ASP A 140 11.66 14.89 7.83
C ASP A 140 10.99 16.28 7.83
N GLN A 141 11.01 16.95 6.71
CA GLN A 141 10.18 18.14 6.50
C GLN A 141 8.78 17.66 6.10
N MET A 142 7.85 17.64 7.05
CA MET A 142 6.47 17.26 6.78
C MET A 142 5.72 18.45 6.17
N LYS A 143 5.37 18.35 4.89
CA LYS A 143 4.27 19.16 4.36
C LYS A 143 2.96 18.52 4.85
N PRO A 144 2.01 19.28 5.42
CA PRO A 144 0.71 18.73 5.77
C PRO A 144 0.05 18.15 4.52
N GLU A 145 -0.45 16.91 4.62
CA GLU A 145 -1.27 16.35 3.55
C GLU A 145 -2.58 17.16 3.46
N PRO A 146 -3.02 17.51 2.25
CA PRO A 146 -4.29 18.21 2.10
C PRO A 146 -5.42 17.35 2.66
N LEU A 147 -6.33 17.99 3.40
CA LEU A 147 -7.53 17.34 3.91
C LEU A 147 -8.36 16.84 2.72
N ARG A 148 -8.51 15.53 2.61
CA ARG A 148 -9.36 14.91 1.58
C ARG A 148 -10.81 14.95 2.07
N ARG A 149 -11.72 15.35 1.17
CA ARG A 149 -13.16 15.27 1.43
C ARG A 149 -13.54 13.81 1.68
N GLU A 150 -14.32 13.57 2.71
CA GLU A 150 -14.91 12.27 3.00
C GLU A 150 -16.21 12.09 2.21
N ILE A 151 -16.63 10.84 2.03
CA ILE A 151 -17.93 10.55 1.41
C ILE A 151 -19.02 10.98 2.39
N ASP A 152 -19.97 11.72 1.89
CA ASP A 152 -21.25 11.85 2.56
C ASP A 152 -22.01 10.50 2.42
N PHE A 153 -22.52 10.00 3.53
CA PHE A 153 -23.16 8.69 3.53
C PHE A 153 -24.56 8.71 2.90
N ASP A 154 -25.16 9.86 2.77
CA ASP A 154 -26.39 10.02 2.00
C ASP A 154 -26.15 9.77 0.50
N GLU A 155 -24.90 9.98 0.03
CA GLU A 155 -24.45 9.66 -1.33
C GLU A 155 -24.06 8.16 -1.54
N MET A 156 -24.14 7.33 -0.50
CA MET A 156 -23.58 5.97 -0.52
C MET A 156 -24.22 5.07 -1.58
N GLU A 157 -25.53 5.15 -1.73
CA GLU A 157 -26.25 4.36 -2.75
C GLU A 157 -25.89 4.83 -4.16
N GLU A 158 -25.78 6.13 -4.37
CA GLU A 158 -25.37 6.70 -5.66
C GLU A 158 -23.95 6.30 -6.04
N ILE A 159 -23.04 6.26 -5.04
CA ILE A 159 -21.67 5.81 -5.26
C ILE A 159 -21.63 4.33 -5.63
N ALA A 160 -22.39 3.47 -4.95
CA ALA A 160 -22.45 2.05 -5.30
C ALA A 160 -23.06 1.83 -6.70
N LEU A 161 -24.09 2.60 -7.07
CA LEU A 161 -24.65 2.61 -8.42
C LEU A 161 -23.64 3.13 -9.45
N ALA A 162 -22.80 4.10 -9.10
CA ALA A 162 -21.75 4.58 -9.98
C ALA A 162 -20.73 3.48 -10.33
N PHE A 163 -20.47 2.51 -9.43
CA PHE A 163 -19.68 1.33 -9.72
C PHE A 163 -20.33 0.49 -10.82
N ARG A 164 -21.65 0.30 -10.78
CA ARG A 164 -22.41 -0.40 -11.82
C ARG A 164 -22.19 0.21 -13.19
N HIS A 165 -22.17 1.53 -13.27
CA HIS A 165 -22.04 2.26 -14.52
C HIS A 165 -20.61 2.32 -15.09
N THR A 166 -19.61 1.74 -14.43
CA THR A 166 -18.24 1.66 -14.95
C THR A 166 -18.08 0.62 -16.06
N VAL A 167 -19.04 -0.30 -16.21
CA VAL A 167 -18.98 -1.38 -17.19
C VAL A 167 -19.26 -0.86 -18.59
N LYS A 168 -18.25 -0.92 -19.47
CA LYS A 168 -18.33 -0.55 -20.89
C LYS A 168 -18.60 -1.74 -21.82
N GLN A 169 -18.26 -2.94 -21.38
CA GLN A 169 -18.36 -4.19 -22.12
C GLN A 169 -19.83 -4.56 -22.36
N LYS A 170 -20.14 -5.09 -23.57
CA LYS A 170 -21.51 -5.54 -23.91
C LYS A 170 -21.80 -6.97 -23.45
N LYS A 171 -20.81 -7.88 -23.63
CA LYS A 171 -20.94 -9.28 -23.22
C LYS A 171 -20.97 -9.39 -21.69
N ASN A 172 -21.87 -10.19 -21.14
CA ASN A 172 -22.06 -10.39 -19.68
C ASN A 172 -22.23 -9.06 -18.94
N ARG A 173 -22.86 -8.07 -19.57
CA ARG A 173 -22.93 -6.70 -19.04
C ARG A 173 -23.65 -6.64 -17.69
N GLU A 174 -24.81 -7.28 -17.58
CA GLU A 174 -25.60 -7.27 -16.36
C GLU A 174 -24.83 -7.90 -15.20
N LEU A 175 -24.21 -9.05 -15.45
CA LEU A 175 -23.39 -9.74 -14.47
C LEU A 175 -22.22 -8.89 -13.97
N LEU A 176 -21.50 -8.26 -14.87
CA LEU A 176 -20.38 -7.38 -14.52
C LEU A 176 -20.84 -6.10 -13.81
N GLN A 177 -21.98 -5.56 -14.18
CA GLN A 177 -22.61 -4.44 -13.51
C GLN A 177 -22.98 -4.80 -12.07
N LEU A 178 -23.60 -5.94 -11.86
CA LEU A 178 -23.97 -6.44 -10.53
C LEU A 178 -22.74 -6.74 -9.67
N ARG A 179 -21.70 -7.35 -10.25
CA ARG A 179 -20.41 -7.55 -9.56
C ARG A 179 -19.82 -6.22 -9.09
N ASN A 180 -19.74 -5.22 -9.98
CA ASN A 180 -19.16 -3.93 -9.63
C ASN A 180 -20.01 -3.19 -8.58
N GLU A 181 -21.32 -3.22 -8.69
CA GLU A 181 -22.25 -2.68 -7.67
C GLU A 181 -22.01 -3.35 -6.31
N THR A 182 -21.94 -4.70 -6.28
CA THR A 182 -21.64 -5.46 -5.05
C THR A 182 -20.31 -5.04 -4.44
N MET A 183 -19.26 -4.87 -5.26
CA MET A 183 -17.96 -4.36 -4.79
C MET A 183 -18.08 -2.97 -4.17
N GLY A 184 -18.83 -2.06 -4.79
CA GLY A 184 -19.07 -0.72 -4.26
C GLY A 184 -19.74 -0.75 -2.88
N TYR A 185 -20.82 -1.51 -2.75
CA TYR A 185 -21.51 -1.70 -1.46
C TYR A 185 -20.58 -2.30 -0.39
N LEU A 186 -19.84 -3.35 -0.72
CA LEU A 186 -18.92 -3.97 0.23
C LEU A 186 -17.82 -3.02 0.69
N LEU A 187 -17.21 -2.24 -0.20
CA LEU A 187 -16.21 -1.24 0.19
C LEU A 187 -16.78 -0.18 1.14
N LEU A 188 -18.01 0.26 0.90
CA LEU A 188 -18.67 1.33 1.65
C LEU A 188 -19.21 0.85 3.01
N THR A 189 -19.71 -0.38 3.10
CA THR A 189 -20.45 -0.87 4.29
C THR A 189 -19.63 -1.74 5.22
N THR A 190 -18.45 -2.21 4.80
CA THR A 190 -17.64 -3.13 5.60
C THR A 190 -16.28 -2.58 5.98
N GLY A 191 -15.82 -1.55 5.29
CA GLY A 191 -14.50 -0.98 5.49
C GLY A 191 -13.35 -1.95 5.30
N MET A 192 -13.54 -3.07 4.62
CA MET A 192 -12.49 -4.06 4.34
C MET A 192 -11.36 -3.50 3.48
N ARG A 193 -10.19 -4.10 3.54
CA ARG A 193 -9.08 -3.74 2.64
C ARG A 193 -9.37 -4.22 1.23
N ALA A 194 -8.84 -3.51 0.23
CA ALA A 194 -8.98 -3.93 -1.17
C ALA A 194 -8.49 -5.38 -1.42
N SER A 195 -7.39 -5.78 -0.78
CA SER A 195 -6.89 -7.15 -0.87
C SER A 195 -7.83 -8.19 -0.23
N GLU A 196 -8.52 -7.82 0.83
CA GLU A 196 -9.52 -8.68 1.50
C GLU A 196 -10.77 -8.82 0.62
N LEU A 197 -11.23 -7.72 0.00
CA LEU A 197 -12.34 -7.76 -0.95
C LEU A 197 -12.02 -8.63 -2.17
N LEU A 198 -10.83 -8.50 -2.73
CA LEU A 198 -10.40 -9.31 -3.88
C LEU A 198 -10.28 -10.80 -3.54
N ALA A 199 -9.86 -11.13 -2.32
CA ALA A 199 -9.76 -12.50 -1.86
C ALA A 199 -11.11 -13.10 -1.37
N LEU A 200 -12.15 -12.27 -1.25
CA LEU A 200 -13.43 -12.70 -0.67
C LEU A 200 -14.15 -13.71 -1.58
N GLN A 201 -14.54 -14.83 -0.99
CA GLN A 201 -15.25 -15.92 -1.66
C GLN A 201 -16.68 -16.05 -1.11
N PHE A 202 -17.57 -16.66 -1.91
CA PHE A 202 -18.97 -16.88 -1.52
C PHE A 202 -19.12 -17.76 -0.27
N ASN A 203 -18.22 -18.71 -0.02
CA ASN A 203 -18.23 -19.56 1.17
C ASN A 203 -17.89 -18.83 2.48
N GLN A 204 -17.42 -17.60 2.41
CA GLN A 204 -17.13 -16.74 3.57
C GLN A 204 -18.31 -15.84 3.95
N VAL A 205 -19.42 -15.94 3.23
CA VAL A 205 -20.66 -15.22 3.50
C VAL A 205 -21.57 -16.09 4.35
N HIS A 206 -21.91 -15.62 5.53
CA HIS A 206 -22.73 -16.36 6.48
C HIS A 206 -24.05 -15.64 6.74
N GLU A 207 -25.12 -16.39 6.60
CA GLU A 207 -26.47 -15.96 6.93
C GLU A 207 -26.98 -16.78 8.12
N THR A 208 -27.32 -16.12 9.20
CA THR A 208 -27.84 -16.77 10.41
C THR A 208 -29.13 -16.10 10.87
N SER A 209 -29.85 -16.74 11.80
CA SER A 209 -31.05 -16.14 12.36
C SER A 209 -30.83 -14.85 13.14
N TYR A 210 -29.62 -14.58 13.59
CA TYR A 210 -29.29 -13.42 14.43
C TYR A 210 -28.59 -12.29 13.63
N MET A 211 -27.68 -12.64 12.71
CA MET A 211 -26.94 -11.64 11.92
C MET A 211 -26.35 -12.25 10.65
N ASN A 212 -26.21 -11.42 9.66
CA ASN A 212 -25.43 -11.76 8.47
C ASN A 212 -24.02 -11.21 8.65
N TYR A 213 -22.99 -11.97 8.29
CA TYR A 213 -21.61 -11.54 8.42
C TYR A 213 -20.69 -12.16 7.37
N LEU A 214 -19.57 -11.48 7.16
CA LEU A 214 -18.43 -12.00 6.40
C LEU A 214 -17.38 -12.51 7.38
N GLU A 215 -16.77 -13.64 7.06
CA GLU A 215 -15.64 -14.17 7.79
C GLU A 215 -14.36 -13.89 6.99
N ILE A 216 -13.55 -12.94 7.47
CA ILE A 216 -12.41 -12.40 6.73
C ILE A 216 -11.11 -12.82 7.39
N LYS A 217 -10.21 -13.42 6.59
CA LYS A 217 -8.84 -13.71 6.98
C LYS A 217 -7.99 -12.45 6.84
N GLY A 218 -7.59 -11.88 7.95
CA GLY A 218 -6.74 -10.69 8.00
C GLY A 218 -5.25 -11.03 7.95
N LYS A 219 -4.43 -10.03 8.23
CA LYS A 219 -2.97 -10.18 8.30
C LYS A 219 -2.56 -11.10 9.45
N ARG A 220 -1.50 -11.93 9.26
CA ARG A 220 -1.04 -12.96 10.20
C ARG A 220 -2.10 -14.01 10.55
N ASP A 221 -2.93 -14.34 9.55
CA ASP A 221 -3.94 -15.40 9.66
C ASP A 221 -5.01 -15.17 10.76
N LYS A 222 -5.20 -13.94 11.20
CA LYS A 222 -6.25 -13.61 12.16
C LYS A 222 -7.59 -13.48 11.45
N TRP A 223 -8.57 -14.28 11.88
CA TRP A 223 -9.93 -14.21 11.39
C TRP A 223 -10.73 -13.14 12.15
N ARG A 224 -11.60 -12.44 11.44
CA ARG A 224 -12.58 -11.54 12.03
C ARG A 224 -13.90 -11.64 11.30
N ARG A 225 -14.98 -11.32 12.03
CA ARG A 225 -16.33 -11.22 11.48
C ARG A 225 -16.68 -9.76 11.25
N ILE A 226 -17.21 -9.46 10.09
CA ILE A 226 -17.70 -8.14 9.73
C ILE A 226 -19.20 -8.24 9.49
N PRO A 227 -20.04 -7.48 10.21
CA PRO A 227 -21.48 -7.46 9.98
C PRO A 227 -21.79 -7.09 8.52
N LEU A 228 -22.77 -7.75 7.94
CA LEU A 228 -23.19 -7.56 6.56
C LEU A 228 -24.61 -7.00 6.52
N SER A 229 -24.80 -5.89 5.81
CA SER A 229 -26.12 -5.29 5.62
C SER A 229 -27.03 -6.21 4.80
N LYS A 230 -28.36 -6.13 5.02
CA LYS A 230 -29.35 -6.87 4.23
C LYS A 230 -29.19 -6.61 2.72
N LYS A 231 -28.91 -5.38 2.34
CA LYS A 231 -28.69 -4.98 0.95
C LYS A 231 -27.44 -5.65 0.35
N SER A 232 -26.35 -5.66 1.08
CA SER A 232 -25.09 -6.32 0.63
C SER A 232 -25.30 -7.82 0.47
N LEU A 233 -25.98 -8.47 1.42
CA LEU A 233 -26.32 -9.89 1.31
C LEU A 233 -27.21 -10.18 0.09
N TYR A 234 -28.24 -9.36 -0.13
CA TYR A 234 -29.11 -9.47 -1.31
C TYR A 234 -28.33 -9.40 -2.61
N LEU A 235 -27.41 -8.42 -2.73
CA LEU A 235 -26.58 -8.26 -3.92
C LEU A 235 -25.65 -9.46 -4.15
N ILE A 236 -25.05 -9.98 -3.08
CA ILE A 236 -24.19 -11.17 -3.16
C ILE A 236 -24.98 -12.40 -3.61
N ASN A 237 -26.16 -12.64 -3.03
CA ASN A 237 -27.00 -13.77 -3.38
C ASN A 237 -27.51 -13.67 -4.83
N ARG A 238 -27.94 -12.48 -5.26
CA ARG A 238 -28.33 -12.22 -6.64
C ARG A 238 -27.15 -12.45 -7.60
N LEU A 239 -25.95 -11.99 -7.25
CA LEU A 239 -24.74 -12.21 -8.04
C LEU A 239 -24.43 -13.69 -8.21
N LYS A 240 -24.50 -14.46 -7.12
CA LYS A 240 -24.30 -15.92 -7.11
C LYS A 240 -25.32 -16.63 -8.03
N THR A 241 -26.59 -16.25 -7.95
CA THR A 241 -27.65 -16.80 -8.81
C THR A 241 -27.39 -16.48 -10.29
N LEU A 242 -27.03 -15.24 -10.61
CA LEU A 242 -26.76 -14.85 -11.99
C LEU A 242 -25.52 -15.55 -12.54
N MET A 243 -24.49 -15.76 -11.73
CA MET A 243 -23.31 -16.55 -12.14
C MET A 243 -23.69 -18.01 -12.48
N GLN A 244 -24.61 -18.61 -11.73
CA GLN A 244 -25.11 -19.97 -12.02
C GLN A 244 -25.87 -20.00 -13.33
N ILE A 245 -26.71 -19.00 -13.61
CA ILE A 245 -27.46 -18.89 -14.88
C ILE A 245 -26.51 -18.75 -16.07
N GLU A 246 -25.45 -17.98 -15.94
CA GLU A 246 -24.45 -17.72 -16.96
C GLU A 246 -23.35 -18.80 -17.04
N ASP A 247 -23.49 -19.90 -16.28
CA ASP A 247 -22.52 -21.01 -16.18
C ASP A 247 -21.09 -20.54 -15.84
N ILE A 248 -20.99 -19.56 -14.94
CA ILE A 248 -19.70 -19.04 -14.46
C ILE A 248 -19.35 -19.66 -13.13
N ASN A 249 -18.38 -20.57 -13.16
CA ASN A 249 -17.87 -21.25 -11.98
C ASN A 249 -16.59 -20.55 -11.48
N ASN A 250 -16.75 -19.58 -10.56
CA ASN A 250 -15.65 -18.88 -9.91
C ASN A 250 -16.03 -18.65 -8.43
N PRO A 251 -15.17 -19.01 -7.46
CA PRO A 251 -15.50 -18.89 -6.04
C PRO A 251 -15.52 -17.44 -5.53
N HIS A 252 -14.87 -16.49 -6.24
CA HIS A 252 -14.70 -15.12 -5.78
C HIS A 252 -15.90 -14.22 -6.10
N ILE A 253 -16.27 -13.37 -5.16
CA ILE A 253 -17.29 -12.32 -5.38
C ILE A 253 -16.80 -11.33 -6.44
N CYS A 254 -15.50 -10.97 -6.39
CA CYS A 254 -14.85 -10.10 -7.37
C CYS A 254 -14.23 -10.90 -8.53
N PHE A 255 -14.96 -11.87 -9.05
CA PHE A 255 -14.47 -12.82 -10.06
C PHE A 255 -13.92 -12.14 -11.32
N ASN A 256 -12.95 -12.81 -11.95
CA ASN A 256 -12.44 -12.48 -13.27
C ASN A 256 -13.08 -13.42 -14.32
N LEU A 257 -13.72 -12.86 -15.36
CA LEU A 257 -14.32 -13.66 -16.43
C LEU A 257 -13.31 -14.47 -17.25
N GLN A 258 -12.05 -14.06 -17.26
CA GLN A 258 -10.98 -14.71 -18.02
C GLN A 258 -10.30 -15.86 -17.26
N SER A 259 -10.66 -16.04 -16.00
CA SER A 259 -10.08 -17.07 -15.12
C SER A 259 -11.18 -17.73 -14.27
N LYS A 260 -11.12 -19.05 -14.13
CA LYS A 260 -12.08 -19.81 -13.32
C LYS A 260 -11.85 -19.67 -11.82
N ASN A 261 -10.64 -19.31 -11.39
CA ASN A 261 -10.26 -19.36 -9.97
C ASN A 261 -9.69 -18.03 -9.44
N ASP A 262 -9.66 -16.98 -10.28
CA ASP A 262 -9.05 -15.71 -9.87
C ASP A 262 -10.08 -14.60 -9.73
N SER A 263 -9.81 -13.69 -8.81
CA SER A 263 -10.47 -12.39 -8.77
C SER A 263 -9.87 -11.43 -9.80
N ILE A 264 -10.53 -10.29 -10.01
CA ILE A 264 -9.92 -9.18 -10.77
C ILE A 264 -8.66 -8.69 -10.06
N SER A 265 -7.75 -8.08 -10.82
CA SER A 265 -6.53 -7.51 -10.25
C SER A 265 -6.82 -6.28 -9.37
N TYR A 266 -5.89 -5.95 -8.46
CA TYR A 266 -5.98 -4.71 -7.68
C TYR A 266 -6.06 -3.47 -8.57
N GLU A 267 -5.34 -3.47 -9.68
CA GLU A 267 -5.35 -2.36 -10.63
C GLU A 267 -6.73 -2.19 -11.29
N ALA A 268 -7.38 -3.30 -11.67
CA ALA A 268 -8.75 -3.27 -12.19
C ALA A 268 -9.74 -2.71 -11.14
N LEU A 269 -9.67 -3.17 -9.89
CA LEU A 269 -10.49 -2.62 -8.80
C LEU A 269 -10.21 -1.13 -8.59
N ARG A 270 -8.95 -0.72 -8.64
CA ARG A 270 -8.55 0.69 -8.50
C ARG A 270 -9.18 1.56 -9.59
N LEU A 271 -9.10 1.13 -10.85
CA LEU A 271 -9.68 1.85 -11.98
C LEU A 271 -11.21 1.94 -11.91
N ILE A 272 -11.88 0.84 -11.49
CA ILE A 272 -13.33 0.83 -11.27
C ILE A 272 -13.70 1.84 -10.18
N ALA A 273 -13.04 1.80 -9.03
CA ALA A 273 -13.29 2.69 -7.90
C ALA A 273 -13.06 4.17 -8.25
N GLN A 274 -11.99 4.46 -9.01
CA GLN A 274 -11.70 5.81 -9.50
C GLN A 274 -12.75 6.29 -10.50
N SER A 275 -13.13 5.45 -11.46
CA SER A 275 -14.14 5.79 -12.44
C SER A 275 -15.51 6.04 -11.79
N ALA A 276 -15.88 5.30 -10.75
CA ALA A 276 -17.09 5.52 -9.99
C ALA A 276 -17.04 6.86 -9.24
N SER A 277 -15.93 7.17 -8.57
CA SER A 277 -15.79 8.38 -7.77
C SER A 277 -15.76 9.67 -8.63
N ILE A 278 -15.10 9.65 -9.78
CA ILE A 278 -15.05 10.80 -10.70
C ILE A 278 -16.43 11.22 -11.16
N ARG A 279 -17.34 10.27 -11.38
CA ARG A 279 -18.71 10.53 -11.84
C ARG A 279 -19.53 11.37 -10.86
N LEU A 280 -19.25 11.24 -9.56
CA LEU A 280 -20.05 11.86 -8.51
C LEU A 280 -19.33 13.02 -7.81
N THR A 281 -18.05 12.87 -7.56
CA THR A 281 -17.33 13.80 -6.69
C THR A 281 -16.30 14.67 -7.41
N SER A 282 -16.11 14.45 -8.72
CA SER A 282 -15.01 15.04 -9.52
C SER A 282 -13.62 14.77 -8.94
N GLN A 283 -13.49 13.84 -8.01
CA GLN A 283 -12.24 13.44 -7.35
C GLN A 283 -11.86 12.02 -7.71
N VAL A 284 -10.55 11.78 -7.83
CA VAL A 284 -9.99 10.46 -8.09
C VAL A 284 -9.74 9.74 -6.77
N ASN A 285 -10.64 8.85 -6.38
CA ASN A 285 -10.56 8.14 -5.10
C ASN A 285 -10.16 6.67 -5.27
N SER A 286 -9.22 6.23 -4.44
CA SER A 286 -8.77 4.83 -4.42
C SER A 286 -9.66 3.96 -3.50
N PRO A 287 -9.60 2.61 -3.61
CA PRO A 287 -10.33 1.73 -2.68
C PRO A 287 -10.04 2.01 -1.20
N HIS A 288 -8.85 2.50 -0.86
CA HIS A 288 -8.52 2.86 0.52
C HIS A 288 -9.30 4.06 1.04
N TRP A 289 -9.71 4.96 0.15
CA TRP A 289 -10.53 6.12 0.52
C TRP A 289 -11.93 5.70 1.00
N TYR A 290 -12.58 4.73 0.35
CA TYR A 290 -13.87 4.17 0.79
C TYR A 290 -13.78 3.59 2.19
N ARG A 291 -12.73 2.82 2.46
CA ARG A 291 -12.47 2.30 3.80
C ARG A 291 -12.25 3.42 4.83
N ARG A 292 -11.51 4.47 4.46
CA ARG A 292 -11.31 5.64 5.32
C ARG A 292 -12.65 6.28 5.69
N SER A 293 -13.52 6.52 4.71
CA SER A 293 -14.83 7.11 4.94
C SER A 293 -15.70 6.26 5.87
N PHE A 294 -15.70 4.93 5.69
CA PHE A 294 -16.40 4.00 6.60
C PHE A 294 -15.91 4.13 8.04
N ILE A 295 -14.59 4.12 8.25
CA ILE A 295 -14.00 4.24 9.59
C ILE A 295 -14.35 5.59 10.22
N THR A 296 -14.23 6.67 9.48
CA THR A 296 -14.55 8.02 9.96
C THR A 296 -16.03 8.14 10.33
N LYS A 297 -16.93 7.54 9.54
CA LYS A 297 -18.35 7.52 9.86
C LYS A 297 -18.64 6.81 11.17
N LEU A 298 -18.15 5.59 11.35
CA LEU A 298 -18.37 4.84 12.58
C LEU A 298 -17.91 5.63 13.82
N LEU A 299 -16.76 6.29 13.72
CA LEU A 299 -16.23 7.14 14.79
C LEU A 299 -17.10 8.39 15.01
N ALA A 300 -17.65 8.98 13.94
CA ALA A 300 -18.56 10.12 14.04
C ALA A 300 -19.92 9.73 14.66
N GLU A 301 -20.39 8.51 14.43
CA GLU A 301 -21.58 7.93 15.04
C GLU A 301 -21.35 7.46 16.49
N GLY A 302 -20.16 7.67 17.06
CA GLY A 302 -19.85 7.34 18.45
C GLY A 302 -19.47 5.88 18.70
N VAL A 303 -19.24 5.08 17.65
CA VAL A 303 -18.73 3.71 17.81
C VAL A 303 -17.34 3.77 18.44
N SER A 304 -17.10 2.92 19.45
CA SER A 304 -15.85 2.95 20.19
C SER A 304 -14.64 2.69 19.29
N LEU A 305 -13.52 3.36 19.61
CA LEU A 305 -12.25 3.19 18.89
C LEU A 305 -11.82 1.72 18.80
N PHE A 306 -12.07 0.96 19.84
CA PHE A 306 -11.73 -0.45 19.93
C PHE A 306 -12.59 -1.30 18.97
N GLU A 307 -13.88 -1.04 18.89
CA GLU A 307 -14.79 -1.73 17.96
C GLU A 307 -14.45 -1.41 16.52
N VAL A 308 -14.21 -0.13 16.20
CA VAL A 308 -13.79 0.29 14.85
C VAL A 308 -12.45 -0.35 14.47
N MET A 309 -11.52 -0.45 15.41
CA MET A 309 -10.24 -1.14 15.22
C MET A 309 -10.43 -2.62 14.88
N ASN A 310 -11.31 -3.31 15.61
CA ASN A 310 -11.61 -4.72 15.39
C ASN A 310 -12.32 -4.96 14.05
N LEU A 311 -13.35 -4.18 13.73
CA LEU A 311 -14.08 -4.28 12.47
C LEU A 311 -13.15 -4.01 11.27
N SER A 312 -12.32 -2.98 11.36
CA SER A 312 -11.39 -2.61 10.30
C SER A 312 -10.16 -3.53 10.24
N GLY A 313 -9.83 -4.27 11.30
CA GLY A 313 -8.63 -5.09 11.40
C GLY A 313 -7.35 -4.25 11.43
N HIS A 314 -7.35 -3.16 12.19
CA HIS A 314 -6.13 -2.39 12.46
C HIS A 314 -5.33 -3.08 13.57
N GLU A 315 -4.04 -3.27 13.35
CA GLU A 315 -3.13 -3.87 14.33
C GLU A 315 -2.72 -2.88 15.44
N SER A 316 -2.86 -1.59 15.18
CA SER A 316 -2.45 -0.52 16.10
C SER A 316 -3.56 0.50 16.29
N ILE A 317 -3.81 0.83 17.53
CA ILE A 317 -4.71 1.92 17.95
C ILE A 317 -4.29 3.24 17.28
N SER A 318 -3.00 3.50 17.13
CA SER A 318 -2.49 4.73 16.50
C SER A 318 -3.02 4.91 15.08
N THR A 319 -3.22 3.81 14.33
CA THR A 319 -3.78 3.87 12.97
C THR A 319 -5.23 4.37 12.99
N THR A 320 -6.05 3.93 13.94
CA THR A 320 -7.44 4.37 14.07
C THR A 320 -7.52 5.75 14.72
N ASN A 321 -6.61 6.08 15.64
CA ASN A 321 -6.55 7.38 16.30
C ASN A 321 -6.27 8.54 15.33
N ASN A 322 -5.53 8.29 14.25
CA ASN A 322 -5.32 9.29 13.20
C ASN A 322 -6.64 9.77 12.57
N TYR A 323 -7.67 8.91 12.51
CA TYR A 323 -9.00 9.29 12.03
C TYR A 323 -9.77 10.14 13.04
N LEU A 324 -9.62 9.85 14.34
CA LEU A 324 -10.19 10.67 15.41
C LEU A 324 -9.62 12.09 15.42
N GLN A 325 -8.30 12.23 15.22
CA GLN A 325 -7.67 13.55 15.12
C GLN A 325 -8.24 14.34 13.95
N THR A 326 -8.41 13.70 12.79
CA THR A 326 -9.03 14.34 11.61
C THR A 326 -10.46 14.79 11.89
N LEU A 327 -11.25 14.02 12.67
CA LEU A 327 -12.60 14.42 13.08
C LEU A 327 -12.57 15.60 14.05
N LYS A 328 -11.71 15.58 15.08
CA LYS A 328 -11.55 16.67 16.05
C LYS A 328 -11.14 17.98 15.38
N GLU A 329 -10.22 17.92 14.42
CA GLU A 329 -9.81 19.10 13.63
C GLU A 329 -10.96 19.67 12.81
N LYS A 330 -11.86 18.83 12.32
CA LYS A 330 -13.07 19.28 11.59
C LYS A 330 -14.15 19.85 12.50
N THR A 331 -14.34 19.31 13.69
CA THR A 331 -15.33 19.79 14.67
C THR A 331 -14.88 21.06 15.39
N ASN A 332 -13.58 21.33 15.44
CA ASN A 332 -13.04 22.57 15.99
C ASN A 332 -13.07 23.76 15.00
N ILE A 333 -13.52 23.54 13.76
CA ILE A 333 -13.73 24.62 12.79
C ILE A 333 -15.17 25.12 12.93
N ASN A 334 -15.33 26.22 13.66
CA ASN A 334 -16.53 27.05 13.80
C ASN A 334 -17.71 26.44 14.58
N LEU A 335 -17.59 26.46 15.91
CA LEU A 335 -18.76 26.84 16.67
C LEU A 335 -18.83 28.38 16.64
N PRO A 336 -19.86 29.02 16.06
CA PRO A 336 -20.10 30.42 16.31
C PRO A 336 -20.28 30.55 17.82
N PHE A 337 -19.57 31.48 18.41
CA PHE A 337 -19.75 31.83 19.81
C PHE A 337 -21.23 32.18 20.02
N GLU A 338 -21.91 31.47 20.92
CA GLU A 338 -23.12 31.93 21.53
C GLU A 338 -22.87 33.21 22.34
#